data_f9f39002e4a1d60ed055cbe737ae3fd2
#
_entry.id   f9f39002e4a1d60ed055cbe737ae3fd2
#
_cell.length_a   1.000
_cell.length_b   1.000
_cell.length_c   1.000
_cell.angle_alpha   90.00
_cell.angle_beta   90.00
_cell.angle_gamma   90.00
#
_symmetry.space_group_name_H-M   'P 1'
#
loop_
_entity.id
_entity.type
_entity.pdbx_description
1 polymer ?
#
loop_
_entity_poly.entity_id
_entity_poly.type
_entity_poly.pdbx_seq_one_letter_code
_entity_poly.pdbx_strand_id
1 'polypeptide(L)'
;VLQCLGCCMMLWPLFRRANSALLTIVALAMIVLGLWLRTVGFSFPWLTVLGFAPYGFASSDYFPLLPNFGWFLIGTWVGKRFYGDGQTKFPMAKERYYRPLCALGRHSLLVYLIHQPLLAAVAMLLAR
;
A
#
# COMPACT_ATOMS: atom_id res chain seq x y z
N VAL A 1 5.41 -4.54 4.57
CA VAL A 1 4.11 -4.01 4.12
C VAL A 1 3.40 -3.27 5.24
N LEU A 2 3.13 -3.90 6.39
CA LEU A 2 2.38 -3.30 7.51
C LEU A 2 3.03 -2.03 8.07
N GLN A 3 4.35 -2.00 8.21
CA GLN A 3 5.09 -0.81 8.65
C GLN A 3 4.92 0.36 7.68
N CYS A 4 5.05 0.10 6.38
CA CYS A 4 4.87 1.12 5.35
C CYS A 4 3.44 1.69 5.39
N LEU A 5 2.42 0.82 5.49
CA LEU A 5 1.03 1.23 5.60
C LEU A 5 0.76 2.04 6.87
N GLY A 6 1.31 1.62 8.02
CA GLY A 6 1.23 2.36 9.28
C GLY A 6 1.82 3.76 9.18
N CYS A 7 3.03 3.90 8.60
CA CYS A 7 3.64 5.20 8.34
C CYS A 7 2.80 6.07 7.40
N CYS A 8 2.23 5.49 6.35
CA CYS A 8 1.33 6.19 5.43
C CYS A 8 0.10 6.74 6.16
N MET A 9 -0.51 5.94 7.04
CA MET A 9 -1.66 6.36 7.85
C MET A 9 -1.29 7.45 8.85
N MET A 10 -0.11 7.40 9.46
CA MET A 10 0.37 8.44 10.38
C MET A 10 0.66 9.76 9.67
N LEU A 11 1.13 9.72 8.44
CA LEU A 11 1.40 10.90 7.63
C LEU A 11 0.14 11.49 6.98
N TRP A 12 -0.93 10.70 6.83
CA TRP A 12 -2.17 11.12 6.19
C TRP A 12 -2.81 12.39 6.78
N PRO A 13 -2.91 12.60 8.11
CA PRO A 13 -3.51 13.80 8.68
C PRO A 13 -2.86 15.10 8.17
N LEU A 14 -1.56 15.07 7.88
CA LEU A 14 -0.81 16.21 7.35
C LEU A 14 -1.32 16.61 5.95
N PHE A 15 -1.68 15.63 5.13
CA PHE A 15 -2.15 15.81 3.76
C PHE A 15 -3.67 15.88 3.62
N ARG A 16 -4.42 15.60 4.68
CA ARG A 16 -5.89 15.56 4.67
C ARG A 16 -6.50 16.89 4.23
N ARG A 17 -5.89 18.03 4.61
CA ARG A 17 -6.33 19.38 4.27
C ARG A 17 -5.76 19.91 2.95
N ALA A 18 -4.84 19.19 2.34
CA ALA A 18 -4.21 19.62 1.10
C ALA A 18 -5.20 19.63 -0.06
N ASN A 19 -5.01 20.60 -0.94
CA ASN A 19 -5.82 20.74 -2.15
C ASN A 19 -5.59 19.52 -3.08
N SER A 20 -6.61 19.14 -3.83
CA SER A 20 -6.57 17.99 -4.75
C SER A 20 -5.39 18.05 -5.72
N ALA A 21 -5.11 19.23 -6.28
CA ALA A 21 -3.98 19.43 -7.18
C ALA A 21 -2.63 19.23 -6.48
N LEU A 22 -2.48 19.77 -5.27
CA LEU A 22 -1.26 19.63 -4.48
C LEU A 22 -0.99 18.17 -4.11
N LEU A 23 -2.04 17.43 -3.73
CA LEU A 23 -1.94 15.99 -3.47
C LEU A 23 -1.41 15.22 -4.68
N THR A 24 -1.92 15.51 -5.88
CA THR A 24 -1.50 14.83 -7.10
C THR A 24 -0.04 15.15 -7.45
N ILE A 25 0.36 16.42 -7.35
CA ILE A 25 1.74 16.85 -7.63
C ILE A 25 2.72 16.19 -6.66
N VAL A 26 2.42 16.21 -5.36
CA VAL A 26 3.26 15.58 -4.33
C VAL A 26 3.34 14.06 -4.54
N ALA A 27 2.22 13.42 -4.85
CA ALA A 27 2.19 11.99 -5.12
C ALA A 27 3.08 11.60 -6.31
N LEU A 28 2.96 12.32 -7.43
CA LEU A 28 3.79 12.10 -8.61
C LEU A 28 5.27 12.37 -8.33
N ALA A 29 5.58 13.47 -7.63
CA ALA A 29 6.95 13.79 -7.24
C ALA A 29 7.57 12.69 -6.37
N MET A 30 6.82 12.15 -5.41
CA MET A 30 7.28 11.06 -4.55
C MET A 30 7.49 9.75 -5.31
N ILE A 31 6.63 9.43 -6.28
CA ILE A 31 6.79 8.23 -7.12
C ILE A 31 8.04 8.37 -7.99
N VAL A 32 8.18 9.50 -8.70
CA VAL A 32 9.34 9.74 -9.58
C VAL A 32 10.64 9.73 -8.77
N LEU A 33 10.65 10.41 -7.64
CA LEU A 33 11.80 10.45 -6.74
C LEU A 33 12.13 9.04 -6.22
N GLY A 34 11.15 8.27 -5.80
CA GLY A 34 11.34 6.91 -5.31
C GLY A 34 11.84 5.94 -6.38
N LEU A 35 11.39 6.11 -7.63
CA LEU A 35 11.90 5.33 -8.76
C LEU A 35 13.32 5.73 -9.12
N TRP A 36 13.62 7.04 -9.11
CA TRP A 36 14.97 7.54 -9.37
C TRP A 36 15.97 7.09 -8.30
N LEU A 37 15.58 7.11 -7.03
CA LEU A 37 16.42 6.64 -5.93
C LEU A 37 16.75 5.15 -5.99
N ARG A 38 15.93 4.35 -6.64
CA ARG A 38 16.23 2.93 -6.90
C ARG A 38 17.39 2.72 -7.88
N THR A 39 17.66 3.70 -8.74
CA THR A 39 18.78 3.63 -9.69
C THR A 39 20.11 4.07 -9.07
N VAL A 40 20.04 4.81 -7.97
CA VAL A 40 21.21 5.35 -7.27
C VAL A 40 21.42 4.50 -6.02
N GLY A 41 22.44 3.65 -6.02
CA GLY A 41 22.81 2.87 -4.83
C GLY A 41 23.45 3.76 -3.77
N PHE A 42 22.91 3.74 -2.56
CA PHE A 42 23.44 4.47 -1.43
C PHE A 42 23.88 3.51 -0.32
N SER A 43 24.96 3.85 0.40
CA SER A 43 25.55 3.01 1.46
C SER A 43 25.00 3.29 2.86
N PHE A 44 23.96 4.11 3.01
CA PHE A 44 23.45 4.51 4.32
C PHE A 44 22.27 3.62 4.78
N PRO A 45 22.44 2.77 5.82
CA PRO A 45 21.42 1.84 6.29
C PRO A 45 20.16 2.51 6.87
N TRP A 46 20.25 3.71 7.41
CA TRP A 46 19.13 4.46 7.99
C TRP A 46 18.11 4.95 6.95
N LEU A 47 18.56 5.16 5.73
CA LEU A 47 17.72 5.62 4.63
C LEU A 47 17.01 4.47 3.91
N THR A 48 17.28 3.24 4.28
CA THR A 48 16.62 2.05 3.69
C THR A 48 15.09 2.11 3.83
N VAL A 49 14.59 2.63 4.95
CA VAL A 49 13.14 2.79 5.18
C VAL A 49 12.51 3.76 4.18
N LEU A 50 13.23 4.81 3.79
CA LEU A 50 12.76 5.81 2.82
C LEU A 50 12.82 5.35 1.37
N GLY A 51 13.65 4.38 1.02
CA GLY A 51 13.77 3.89 -0.35
C GLY A 51 15.20 3.69 -0.85
N PHE A 52 16.19 3.97 -0.03
CA PHE A 52 17.61 3.82 -0.35
C PHE A 52 18.06 2.40 0.03
N ALA A 53 17.97 1.45 -0.90
CA ALA A 53 18.50 0.11 -0.66
C ALA A 53 20.01 0.09 -0.86
N PRO A 54 20.81 -0.42 0.09
CA PRO A 54 22.23 -0.63 -0.13
C PRO A 54 22.47 -1.71 -1.20
N TYR A 55 23.63 -1.63 -1.88
CA TYR A 55 23.99 -2.60 -2.91
C TYR A 55 23.93 -4.04 -2.34
N GLY A 56 23.22 -4.91 -3.03
CA GLY A 56 23.09 -6.32 -2.62
C GLY A 56 22.00 -6.59 -1.57
N PHE A 57 21.22 -5.60 -1.18
CA PHE A 57 20.10 -5.80 -0.27
C PHE A 57 18.94 -6.51 -0.98
N ALA A 58 18.81 -7.81 -0.75
CA ALA A 58 17.68 -8.60 -1.22
C ALA A 58 16.78 -8.96 -0.03
N SER A 59 15.61 -8.37 0.04
CA SER A 59 14.58 -8.74 1.00
C SER A 59 13.24 -8.84 0.30
N SER A 60 12.57 -9.97 0.48
CA SER A 60 11.24 -10.22 -0.09
C SER A 60 10.17 -9.25 0.44
N ASP A 61 10.38 -8.71 1.64
CA ASP A 61 9.42 -7.84 2.35
C ASP A 61 9.83 -6.36 2.36
N TYR A 62 10.78 -5.99 1.49
CA TYR A 62 11.22 -4.62 1.40
C TYR A 62 10.24 -3.75 0.62
N PHE A 63 9.51 -2.93 1.34
CA PHE A 63 8.59 -1.92 0.78
C PHE A 63 9.08 -0.52 1.16
N PRO A 64 9.81 0.16 0.27
CA PRO A 64 10.28 1.51 0.50
C PRO A 64 9.12 2.49 0.64
N LEU A 65 9.23 3.42 1.58
CA LEU A 65 8.15 4.35 1.91
C LEU A 65 7.86 5.32 0.74
N LEU A 66 8.90 5.86 0.08
CA LEU A 66 8.73 6.92 -0.90
C LEU A 66 7.80 6.56 -2.08
N PRO A 67 8.03 5.52 -2.88
CA PRO A 67 7.13 5.24 -4.00
C PRO A 67 5.75 4.76 -3.52
N ASN A 68 5.70 4.02 -2.41
CA ASN A 68 4.45 3.47 -1.90
C ASN A 68 3.56 4.54 -1.26
N PHE A 69 4.14 5.55 -0.61
CA PHE A 69 3.39 6.70 -0.11
C PHE A 69 2.78 7.53 -1.25
N GLY A 70 3.49 7.67 -2.37
CA GLY A 70 2.94 8.31 -3.57
C GLY A 70 1.69 7.57 -4.09
N TRP A 71 1.74 6.25 -4.19
CA TRP A 71 0.57 5.43 -4.57
C TRP A 71 -0.57 5.53 -3.56
N PHE A 72 -0.24 5.57 -2.26
CA PHE A 72 -1.23 5.81 -1.21
C PHE A 72 -1.94 7.16 -1.37
N LEU A 73 -1.21 8.23 -1.67
CA LEU A 73 -1.78 9.56 -1.91
C LEU A 73 -2.67 9.59 -3.16
N ILE A 74 -2.29 8.91 -4.25
CA ILE A 74 -3.16 8.76 -5.43
C ILE A 74 -4.44 8.04 -5.05
N GLY A 75 -4.35 6.95 -4.29
CA GLY A 75 -5.52 6.22 -3.80
C GLY A 75 -6.46 7.10 -2.96
N THR A 76 -5.91 7.95 -2.10
CA THR A 76 -6.71 8.89 -1.30
C THR A 76 -7.34 10.00 -2.14
N TRP A 77 -6.64 10.47 -3.19
CA TRP A 77 -7.20 11.43 -4.15
C TRP A 77 -8.39 10.81 -4.91
N VAL A 78 -8.22 9.60 -5.43
CA VAL A 78 -9.31 8.84 -6.08
C VAL A 78 -10.48 8.67 -5.10
N GLY A 79 -10.20 8.26 -3.85
CA GLY A 79 -11.21 8.12 -2.82
C GLY A 79 -11.99 9.42 -2.58
N LYS A 80 -11.30 10.55 -2.43
CA LYS A 80 -11.93 11.86 -2.29
C LYS A 80 -12.79 12.23 -3.51
N ARG A 81 -12.36 11.89 -4.71
CA ARG A 81 -13.06 12.22 -5.95
C ARG A 81 -14.36 11.41 -6.13
N PHE A 82 -14.35 10.14 -5.72
CA PHE A 82 -15.46 9.22 -5.93
C PHE A 82 -16.37 9.06 -4.71
N TYR A 83 -15.86 9.34 -3.50
CA TYR A 83 -16.57 9.15 -2.22
C TYR A 83 -16.59 10.43 -1.36
N GLY A 84 -16.27 11.59 -1.93
CA GLY A 84 -16.09 12.84 -1.17
C GLY A 84 -17.31 13.29 -0.37
N ASP A 85 -18.51 12.96 -0.84
CA ASP A 85 -19.79 13.33 -0.22
C ASP A 85 -20.39 12.19 0.63
N GLY A 86 -19.59 11.17 0.95
CA GLY A 86 -20.06 9.99 1.70
C GLY A 86 -20.99 9.06 0.92
N GLN A 87 -21.31 9.43 -0.33
CA GLN A 87 -22.11 8.60 -1.23
C GLN A 87 -21.26 8.11 -2.39
N THR A 88 -21.43 6.84 -2.75
CA THR A 88 -20.76 6.27 -3.91
C THR A 88 -21.36 6.82 -5.19
N LYS A 89 -20.53 7.36 -6.08
CA LYS A 89 -20.96 7.76 -7.44
C LYS A 89 -21.18 6.57 -8.37
N PHE A 90 -20.82 5.38 -7.92
CA PHE A 90 -21.06 4.15 -8.69
C PHE A 90 -22.41 3.55 -8.34
N PRO A 91 -23.18 3.06 -9.34
CA PRO A 91 -24.39 2.30 -9.09
C PRO A 91 -24.00 1.05 -8.29
N MET A 92 -24.41 1.00 -7.04
CA MET A 92 -24.17 -0.16 -6.18
C MET A 92 -24.80 -1.39 -6.80
N ALA A 93 -24.00 -2.40 -7.10
CA ALA A 93 -24.53 -3.73 -7.39
C ALA A 93 -25.41 -4.17 -6.21
N LYS A 94 -26.47 -4.95 -6.51
CA LYS A 94 -27.41 -5.43 -5.48
C LYS A 94 -26.63 -5.97 -4.28
N GLU A 95 -27.01 -5.58 -3.07
CA GLU A 95 -26.37 -5.92 -1.79
C GLU A 95 -25.99 -7.41 -1.66
N ARG A 96 -26.74 -8.27 -2.30
CA ARG A 96 -26.54 -9.72 -2.33
C ARG A 96 -25.17 -10.14 -2.90
N TYR A 97 -24.62 -9.38 -3.86
CA TYR A 97 -23.37 -9.77 -4.55
C TYR A 97 -22.10 -9.35 -3.77
N TYR A 98 -22.13 -8.22 -3.06
CA TYR A 98 -20.93 -7.77 -2.33
C TYR A 98 -20.89 -8.19 -0.86
N ARG A 99 -22.00 -8.71 -0.32
CA ARG A 99 -22.08 -9.20 1.06
C ARG A 99 -21.03 -10.25 1.41
N PRO A 100 -20.78 -11.30 0.59
CA PRO A 100 -19.71 -12.26 0.86
C PRO A 100 -18.33 -11.63 0.75
N LEU A 101 -18.12 -10.68 -0.16
CA LEU A 101 -16.85 -9.98 -0.32
C LEU A 101 -16.56 -9.09 0.89
N CYS A 102 -17.56 -8.41 1.43
CA CYS A 102 -17.44 -7.62 2.66
C CYS A 102 -17.17 -8.52 3.88
N ALA A 103 -17.77 -9.71 3.93
CA ALA A 103 -17.49 -10.68 4.99
C ALA A 103 -16.03 -11.15 4.94
N LEU A 104 -15.51 -11.48 3.76
CA LEU A 104 -14.10 -11.81 3.55
C LEU A 104 -13.19 -10.64 3.94
N GLY A 105 -13.52 -9.41 3.56
CA GLY A 105 -12.77 -8.21 3.95
C GLY A 105 -12.74 -7.98 5.46
N ARG A 106 -13.85 -8.27 6.15
CA ARG A 106 -13.94 -8.16 7.62
C ARG A 106 -13.05 -9.17 8.33
N HIS A 107 -12.85 -10.34 7.74
CA HIS A 107 -12.00 -11.42 8.26
C HIS A 107 -10.67 -11.55 7.54
N SER A 108 -10.24 -10.51 6.81
CA SER A 108 -9.02 -10.53 6.00
C SER A 108 -7.77 -10.92 6.78
N LEU A 109 -7.63 -10.46 8.04
CA LEU A 109 -6.52 -10.83 8.91
C LEU A 109 -6.52 -12.34 9.22
N LEU A 110 -7.67 -12.91 9.47
CA LEU A 110 -7.83 -14.32 9.78
C LEU A 110 -7.53 -15.19 8.56
N VAL A 111 -8.01 -14.77 7.39
CA VAL A 111 -7.67 -15.40 6.10
C VAL A 111 -6.16 -15.34 5.85
N TYR A 112 -5.54 -14.19 6.12
CA TYR A 112 -4.09 -14.02 5.99
C TYR A 112 -3.29 -14.93 6.92
N LEU A 113 -3.72 -15.08 8.17
CA LEU A 113 -3.05 -15.96 9.14
C LEU A 113 -3.19 -17.44 8.79
N ILE A 114 -4.33 -17.86 8.25
CA ILE A 114 -4.60 -19.27 7.93
C ILE A 114 -3.96 -19.68 6.61
N HIS A 115 -3.92 -18.81 5.59
CA HIS A 115 -3.40 -19.20 4.28
C HIS A 115 -1.89 -19.49 4.30
N GLN A 116 -1.09 -18.80 5.15
CA GLN A 116 0.35 -19.03 5.25
C GLN A 116 0.71 -20.45 5.70
N PRO A 117 0.21 -20.97 6.85
CA PRO A 117 0.49 -22.34 7.26
C PRO A 117 -0.11 -23.38 6.31
N LEU A 118 -1.27 -23.07 5.69
CA LEU A 118 -1.89 -23.94 4.70
C LEU A 118 -1.00 -24.11 3.46
N LEU A 119 -0.50 -23.00 2.91
CA LEU A 119 0.42 -23.04 1.77
C LEU A 119 1.75 -23.76 2.11
N ALA A 120 2.28 -23.53 3.31
CA ALA A 120 3.47 -24.22 3.77
C ALA A 120 3.24 -25.74 3.87
N ALA A 121 2.11 -26.16 4.42
CA ALA A 121 1.74 -27.57 4.51
C ALA A 121 1.58 -28.23 3.13
N VAL A 122 0.91 -27.54 2.20
CA VAL A 122 0.76 -28.00 0.81
C VAL A 122 2.11 -28.11 0.11
N ALA A 123 2.98 -27.09 0.28
CA ALA A 123 4.33 -27.11 -0.30
C ALA A 123 5.18 -28.27 0.25
N MET A 124 5.10 -28.56 1.55
CA MET A 124 5.78 -29.71 2.15
C MET A 124 5.26 -31.06 1.66
N LEU A 125 3.94 -31.15 1.38
CA LEU A 125 3.33 -32.36 0.83
C LEU A 125 3.72 -32.60 -0.64
N LEU A 126 3.86 -31.53 -1.42
CA LEU A 126 4.26 -31.61 -2.83
C LEU A 126 5.78 -31.81 -3.02
N ALA A 127 6.59 -31.42 -2.03
CA ALA A 127 8.04 -31.58 -2.05
C ALA A 127 8.52 -32.98 -1.59
N ARG A 128 7.59 -33.86 -1.23
CA ARG A 128 7.86 -35.24 -0.77
C ARG A 128 7.67 -36.25 -1.90
#